data_525ec336aab60e7c0b527f06e877dace
#
_entry.id   525ec336aab60e7c0b527f06e877dace
#
_cell.length_a   1.000
_cell.length_b   1.000
_cell.length_c   1.000
_cell.angle_alpha   90.00
_cell.angle_beta   90.00
_cell.angle_gamma   90.00
#
_symmetry.space_group_name_H-M   'P 1'
#
loop_
_entity.id
_entity.type
_entity.pdbx_description
1 polymer ?
#
loop_
_entity_poly.entity_id
_entity_poly.type
_entity_poly.pdbx_seq_one_letter_code
_entity_poly.pdbx_strand_id
1 'polypeptide(L)'
;MSEQPNRQDTSATALSIRQAIGLESPEGSDWALIHGRQYALLRERVRARAILHITGFILIAAGLFSSVNALVIVAWAGALLAAVVFSARADMRLADAESRYVAVAEMKSHAFAAAAKGAVWSLGMITCAFIADPVQTEIVWAVVAMLILGTTVSRFSVPLSAIAFALAAGVGGFIASIVTFQFSLAAIVLISTLLATFGVIESARVAVAARIAETAMQEKSEVVSMLLREFEEGQADWLWQIDTRRRLKAVSPRFAFALGKEPRDVEGQSFLQLISGSGWKTGSFPESLHELAEKLKRRENFSNFTIRVSIEGQDRWWELSGTPIVDDVGNYQGFRGVGSDVTEQRESSEKIAYLARYDTLTQLPNRRMLNEALGD
;
A
#
# COMPACT_ATOMS: atom_id res chain seq x y z
N MET A 1 32.22 -0.45 17.67
CA MET A 1 32.10 -0.56 16.20
C MET A 1 31.17 -1.73 15.97
N SER A 2 29.86 -1.47 16.01
CA SER A 2 28.79 -2.44 15.77
C SER A 2 28.02 -1.96 14.54
N GLU A 3 28.15 -2.73 13.47
CA GLU A 3 27.46 -2.52 12.20
C GLU A 3 25.94 -2.53 12.44
N GLN A 4 25.29 -1.42 12.12
CA GLN A 4 23.85 -1.36 11.99
C GLN A 4 23.46 -2.14 10.71
N PRO A 5 22.50 -3.07 10.74
CA PRO A 5 21.99 -3.70 9.53
C PRO A 5 21.27 -2.64 8.71
N ASN A 6 21.72 -2.49 7.49
CA ASN A 6 21.18 -1.63 6.44
C ASN A 6 19.73 -2.07 6.08
N ARG A 7 18.71 -1.33 6.56
CA ARG A 7 17.28 -1.64 6.43
C ARG A 7 16.67 -1.11 5.11
N GLN A 8 17.41 -1.09 4.01
CA GLN A 8 16.88 -0.60 2.72
C GLN A 8 16.79 -1.64 1.61
N ASP A 9 17.06 -2.92 1.89
CA ASP A 9 16.87 -3.98 0.90
C ASP A 9 15.73 -4.94 1.30
N THR A 10 14.49 -4.46 1.33
CA THR A 10 13.33 -5.31 1.08
C THR A 10 13.24 -5.59 -0.42
N SER A 11 14.27 -6.23 -0.95
CA SER A 11 14.27 -6.74 -2.30
C SER A 11 13.16 -7.79 -2.45
N ALA A 12 12.53 -7.86 -3.60
CA ALA A 12 11.51 -8.86 -3.95
C ALA A 12 11.96 -10.33 -3.65
N THR A 13 13.27 -10.54 -3.49
CA THR A 13 13.93 -11.79 -3.10
C THR A 13 13.73 -12.18 -1.62
N ALA A 14 13.29 -11.28 -0.75
CA ALA A 14 13.11 -11.57 0.67
C ALA A 14 11.79 -12.28 1.01
N LEU A 15 10.79 -12.25 0.09
CA LEU A 15 9.51 -12.91 0.33
C LEU A 15 9.61 -14.43 0.19
N SER A 16 9.15 -15.17 1.19
CA SER A 16 9.06 -16.63 1.12
C SER A 16 8.05 -17.06 0.03
N ILE A 17 8.21 -18.30 -0.48
CA ILE A 17 7.24 -18.87 -1.44
C ILE A 17 5.82 -18.84 -0.85
N ARG A 18 5.68 -19.18 0.43
CA ARG A 18 4.37 -19.21 1.11
C ARG A 18 3.73 -17.82 1.20
N GLN A 19 4.54 -16.78 1.42
CA GLN A 19 4.08 -15.40 1.40
C GLN A 19 3.69 -14.96 -0.01
N ALA A 20 4.50 -15.29 -1.01
CA ALA A 20 4.22 -14.92 -2.40
C ALA A 20 2.90 -15.52 -2.93
N ILE A 21 2.58 -16.78 -2.56
CA ILE A 21 1.36 -17.46 -2.98
C ILE A 21 0.16 -17.23 -2.06
N GLY A 22 0.34 -16.45 -0.98
CA GLY A 22 -0.74 -16.02 -0.09
C GLY A 22 -1.13 -17.01 1.01
N LEU A 23 -0.28 -17.99 1.32
CA LEU A 23 -0.54 -18.95 2.42
C LEU A 23 -0.02 -18.48 3.78
N GLU A 24 0.79 -17.43 3.82
CA GLU A 24 1.41 -16.89 5.03
C GLU A 24 1.46 -15.36 4.92
N SER A 25 1.13 -14.66 5.99
CA SER A 25 1.15 -13.18 6.03
C SER A 25 2.52 -12.68 6.47
N PRO A 26 3.15 -11.70 5.79
CA PRO A 26 4.27 -10.96 6.33
C PRO A 26 3.83 -10.15 7.54
N GLU A 27 4.72 -10.01 8.54
CA GLU A 27 4.45 -9.20 9.72
C GLU A 27 4.26 -7.72 9.32
N GLY A 28 3.22 -7.08 9.88
CA GLY A 28 2.99 -5.64 9.77
C GLY A 28 2.26 -5.14 8.53
N SER A 29 1.70 -6.00 7.68
CA SER A 29 0.89 -5.58 6.52
C SER A 29 -0.53 -6.10 6.58
N ASP A 30 -1.48 -5.31 6.07
CA ASP A 30 -2.89 -5.70 5.94
C ASP A 30 -3.09 -6.65 4.76
N TRP A 31 -2.44 -7.80 4.85
CA TRP A 31 -2.25 -8.79 3.81
C TRP A 31 -3.55 -9.34 3.26
N ALA A 32 -4.54 -9.48 4.11
CA ALA A 32 -5.85 -9.97 3.71
C ALA A 32 -6.57 -9.01 2.75
N LEU A 33 -6.35 -7.70 2.91
CA LEU A 33 -6.87 -6.67 2.01
C LEU A 33 -6.12 -6.66 0.66
N ILE A 34 -4.78 -6.83 0.69
CA ILE A 34 -3.97 -6.94 -0.52
C ILE A 34 -4.43 -8.12 -1.37
N HIS A 35 -4.66 -9.28 -0.75
CA HIS A 35 -5.19 -10.44 -1.44
C HIS A 35 -6.62 -10.23 -1.93
N GLY A 36 -7.48 -9.56 -1.17
CA GLY A 36 -8.83 -9.22 -1.59
C GLY A 36 -8.84 -8.50 -2.94
N ARG A 37 -8.03 -7.47 -3.08
CA ARG A 37 -7.88 -6.72 -4.35
C ARG A 37 -7.34 -7.58 -5.50
N GLN A 38 -6.42 -8.51 -5.22
CA GLN A 38 -5.89 -9.43 -6.24
C GLN A 38 -6.97 -10.38 -6.77
N TYR A 39 -7.81 -10.91 -5.89
CA TYR A 39 -8.89 -11.82 -6.27
C TYR A 39 -10.03 -11.11 -7.00
N ALA A 40 -10.34 -9.85 -6.66
CA ALA A 40 -11.34 -9.04 -7.34
C ALA A 40 -11.06 -8.88 -8.85
N LEU A 41 -9.79 -8.76 -9.23
CA LEU A 41 -9.37 -8.67 -10.65
C LEU A 41 -9.74 -9.92 -11.47
N LEU A 42 -10.03 -11.06 -10.84
CA LEU A 42 -10.46 -12.26 -11.55
C LEU A 42 -11.81 -12.09 -12.24
N ARG A 43 -12.69 -11.25 -11.70
CA ARG A 43 -14.04 -11.02 -12.23
C ARG A 43 -14.01 -10.50 -13.67
N GLU A 44 -13.12 -9.57 -13.96
CA GLU A 44 -13.05 -8.92 -15.27
C GLU A 44 -12.77 -9.90 -16.41
N ARG A 45 -12.04 -10.98 -16.15
CA ARG A 45 -11.58 -11.93 -17.17
C ARG A 45 -12.24 -13.31 -17.10
N VAL A 46 -13.33 -13.47 -16.34
CA VAL A 46 -14.04 -14.77 -16.21
C VAL A 46 -14.46 -15.31 -17.58
N ARG A 47 -15.08 -14.44 -18.42
CA ARG A 47 -15.53 -14.83 -19.77
C ARG A 47 -14.36 -15.23 -20.67
N ALA A 48 -13.28 -14.46 -20.67
CA ALA A 48 -12.11 -14.75 -21.49
C ALA A 48 -11.47 -16.10 -21.12
N ARG A 49 -11.39 -16.41 -19.81
CA ARG A 49 -10.89 -17.71 -19.34
C ARG A 49 -11.78 -18.87 -19.72
N ALA A 50 -13.10 -18.71 -19.66
CA ALA A 50 -14.04 -19.74 -20.12
C ALA A 50 -13.90 -19.98 -21.62
N ILE A 51 -13.85 -18.92 -22.43
CA ILE A 51 -13.64 -18.98 -23.88
C ILE A 51 -12.33 -19.73 -24.21
N LEU A 52 -11.23 -19.43 -23.51
CA LEU A 52 -9.94 -20.11 -23.72
C LEU A 52 -10.06 -21.63 -23.60
N HIS A 53 -10.72 -22.14 -22.56
CA HIS A 53 -10.90 -23.57 -22.36
C HIS A 53 -11.87 -24.20 -23.34
N ILE A 54 -12.96 -23.51 -23.71
CA ILE A 54 -13.93 -23.98 -24.70
C ILE A 54 -13.29 -24.04 -26.08
N THR A 55 -12.55 -23.01 -26.48
CA THR A 55 -11.84 -22.98 -27.76
C THR A 55 -10.81 -24.11 -27.84
N GLY A 56 -10.01 -24.32 -26.77
CA GLY A 56 -9.07 -25.42 -26.69
C GLY A 56 -9.74 -26.77 -26.84
N PHE A 57 -10.90 -26.97 -26.20
CA PHE A 57 -11.67 -28.21 -26.36
C PHE A 57 -12.19 -28.41 -27.79
N ILE A 58 -12.75 -27.36 -28.42
CA ILE A 58 -13.24 -27.42 -29.80
C ILE A 58 -12.12 -27.82 -30.76
N LEU A 59 -10.92 -27.27 -30.61
CA LEU A 59 -9.77 -27.60 -31.45
C LEU A 59 -9.39 -29.10 -31.31
N ILE A 60 -9.36 -29.61 -30.09
CA ILE A 60 -9.06 -31.02 -29.84
C ILE A 60 -10.19 -31.91 -30.36
N ALA A 61 -11.46 -31.58 -30.08
CA ALA A 61 -12.60 -32.36 -30.52
C ALA A 61 -12.65 -32.46 -32.06
N ALA A 62 -12.37 -31.37 -32.78
CA ALA A 62 -12.27 -31.37 -34.23
C ALA A 62 -11.15 -32.29 -34.75
N GLY A 63 -9.99 -32.32 -34.10
CA GLY A 63 -8.89 -33.20 -34.46
C GLY A 63 -9.14 -34.68 -34.15
N LEU A 64 -9.95 -34.98 -33.12
CA LEU A 64 -10.24 -36.33 -32.66
C LEU A 64 -11.53 -36.96 -33.30
N PHE A 65 -12.32 -36.16 -33.98
CA PHE A 65 -13.69 -36.54 -34.41
C PHE A 65 -13.73 -37.81 -35.31
N SER A 66 -12.67 -38.06 -36.08
CA SER A 66 -12.61 -39.22 -37.00
C SER A 66 -12.09 -40.51 -36.30
N SER A 67 -11.46 -40.40 -35.15
CA SER A 67 -10.69 -41.55 -34.53
C SER A 67 -11.22 -41.95 -33.17
N VAL A 68 -11.91 -41.06 -32.48
CA VAL A 68 -12.38 -41.26 -31.11
C VAL A 68 -13.92 -41.39 -31.11
N ASN A 69 -14.43 -42.34 -30.32
CA ASN A 69 -15.88 -42.53 -30.17
C ASN A 69 -16.55 -41.24 -29.68
N ALA A 70 -17.59 -40.82 -30.38
CA ALA A 70 -18.35 -39.60 -30.08
C ALA A 70 -18.86 -39.54 -28.62
N LEU A 71 -19.19 -40.67 -27.99
CA LEU A 71 -19.61 -40.73 -26.59
C LEU A 71 -18.48 -40.31 -25.64
N VAL A 72 -17.22 -40.65 -25.93
CA VAL A 72 -16.08 -40.24 -25.13
C VAL A 72 -15.87 -38.73 -25.23
N ILE A 73 -15.96 -38.17 -26.43
CA ILE A 73 -15.84 -36.73 -26.68
C ILE A 73 -16.95 -35.99 -25.95
N VAL A 74 -18.22 -36.44 -26.03
CA VAL A 74 -19.35 -35.84 -25.34
C VAL A 74 -19.24 -35.92 -23.82
N ALA A 75 -18.82 -37.06 -23.30
CA ALA A 75 -18.58 -37.26 -21.86
C ALA A 75 -17.48 -36.30 -21.35
N TRP A 76 -16.40 -36.16 -22.09
CA TRP A 76 -15.32 -35.23 -21.76
C TRP A 76 -15.78 -33.78 -21.87
N ALA A 77 -16.55 -33.41 -22.91
CA ALA A 77 -17.17 -32.09 -23.03
C ALA A 77 -18.03 -31.73 -21.81
N GLY A 78 -18.87 -32.68 -21.39
CA GLY A 78 -19.72 -32.50 -20.19
C GLY A 78 -18.92 -32.27 -18.91
N ALA A 79 -17.87 -33.10 -18.69
CA ALA A 79 -16.97 -32.97 -17.55
C ALA A 79 -16.24 -31.62 -17.58
N LEU A 80 -15.73 -31.22 -18.76
CA LEU A 80 -15.03 -29.94 -18.90
C LEU A 80 -15.97 -28.75 -18.69
N LEU A 81 -17.16 -28.78 -19.24
CA LEU A 81 -18.16 -27.72 -19.04
C LEU A 81 -18.48 -27.59 -17.55
N ALA A 82 -18.71 -28.70 -16.86
CA ALA A 82 -18.93 -28.71 -15.41
C ALA A 82 -17.75 -28.09 -14.63
N ALA A 83 -16.51 -28.44 -14.98
CA ALA A 83 -15.32 -27.91 -14.36
C ALA A 83 -15.11 -26.40 -14.64
N VAL A 84 -15.41 -25.96 -15.87
CA VAL A 84 -15.35 -24.52 -16.24
C VAL A 84 -16.39 -23.74 -15.46
N VAL A 85 -17.64 -24.23 -15.37
CA VAL A 85 -18.71 -23.60 -14.61
C VAL A 85 -18.36 -23.57 -13.10
N PHE A 86 -17.83 -24.66 -12.57
CA PHE A 86 -17.39 -24.72 -11.18
C PHE A 86 -16.30 -23.70 -10.89
N SER A 87 -15.27 -23.61 -11.74
CA SER A 87 -14.19 -22.63 -11.63
C SER A 87 -14.71 -21.19 -11.80
N ALA A 88 -15.63 -20.94 -12.73
CA ALA A 88 -16.25 -19.63 -12.92
C ALA A 88 -17.09 -19.19 -11.70
N ARG A 89 -17.83 -20.13 -11.09
CA ARG A 89 -18.55 -19.86 -9.83
C ARG A 89 -17.60 -19.54 -8.68
N ALA A 90 -16.44 -20.22 -8.59
CA ALA A 90 -15.42 -19.90 -7.60
C ALA A 90 -14.83 -18.50 -7.82
N ASP A 91 -14.57 -18.11 -9.09
CA ASP A 91 -14.14 -16.76 -9.43
C ASP A 91 -15.21 -15.70 -9.03
N MET A 92 -16.50 -15.98 -9.27
CA MET A 92 -17.61 -15.06 -8.96
C MET A 92 -17.88 -14.90 -7.47
N ARG A 93 -17.62 -15.93 -6.64
CA ARG A 93 -17.74 -15.84 -5.16
C ARG A 93 -16.76 -14.85 -4.56
N LEU A 94 -15.67 -14.57 -5.23
CA LEU A 94 -14.64 -13.63 -4.82
C LEU A 94 -14.74 -12.27 -5.54
N ALA A 95 -15.87 -11.99 -6.22
CA ALA A 95 -16.09 -10.77 -6.97
C ALA A 95 -16.15 -9.51 -6.09
N ASP A 96 -16.55 -9.65 -4.83
CA ASP A 96 -16.64 -8.62 -3.79
C ASP A 96 -15.42 -8.58 -2.85
N ALA A 97 -14.39 -9.34 -3.18
CA ALA A 97 -13.19 -9.48 -2.35
C ALA A 97 -12.41 -8.17 -2.16
N GLU A 98 -12.62 -7.16 -3.00
CA GLU A 98 -11.97 -5.85 -2.88
C GLU A 98 -12.31 -5.11 -1.59
N SER A 99 -13.55 -5.30 -1.11
CA SER A 99 -14.09 -4.60 0.06
C SER A 99 -14.05 -5.43 1.36
N ARG A 100 -13.51 -6.65 1.33
CA ARG A 100 -13.51 -7.57 2.48
C ARG A 100 -12.22 -8.36 2.60
N TYR A 101 -12.01 -8.93 3.77
CA TYR A 101 -10.92 -9.86 4.03
C TYR A 101 -11.19 -11.22 3.37
N VAL A 102 -10.19 -11.75 2.64
CA VAL A 102 -10.25 -13.08 2.02
C VAL A 102 -9.55 -14.09 2.92
N ALA A 103 -10.31 -15.09 3.39
CA ALA A 103 -9.76 -16.15 4.23
C ALA A 103 -8.91 -17.13 3.42
N VAL A 104 -7.86 -17.70 4.03
CA VAL A 104 -7.00 -18.72 3.41
C VAL A 104 -7.82 -19.94 2.93
N ALA A 105 -8.92 -20.28 3.64
CA ALA A 105 -9.84 -21.36 3.24
C ALA A 105 -10.52 -21.06 1.89
N GLU A 106 -10.91 -19.81 1.62
CA GLU A 106 -11.51 -19.40 0.34
C GLU A 106 -10.47 -19.48 -0.79
N MET A 107 -9.23 -19.06 -0.52
CA MET A 107 -8.11 -19.18 -1.47
C MET A 107 -7.82 -20.64 -1.83
N LYS A 108 -7.80 -21.54 -0.85
CA LYS A 108 -7.65 -22.99 -1.05
C LYS A 108 -8.82 -23.58 -1.85
N SER A 109 -10.06 -23.19 -1.54
CA SER A 109 -11.25 -23.64 -2.29
C SER A 109 -11.20 -23.18 -3.75
N HIS A 110 -10.75 -21.96 -4.00
CA HIS A 110 -10.55 -21.44 -5.34
C HIS A 110 -9.43 -22.19 -6.10
N ALA A 111 -8.31 -22.49 -5.44
CA ALA A 111 -7.23 -23.31 -6.00
C ALA A 111 -7.70 -24.75 -6.30
N PHE A 112 -8.52 -25.33 -5.45
CA PHE A 112 -9.14 -26.64 -5.69
C PHE A 112 -10.00 -26.65 -6.95
N ALA A 113 -10.82 -25.61 -7.19
CA ALA A 113 -11.60 -25.49 -8.41
C ALA A 113 -10.72 -25.38 -9.66
N ALA A 114 -9.57 -24.73 -9.56
CA ALA A 114 -8.60 -24.68 -10.65
C ALA A 114 -7.92 -26.04 -10.88
N ALA A 115 -7.53 -26.73 -9.80
CA ALA A 115 -6.97 -28.08 -9.88
C ALA A 115 -7.95 -29.10 -10.47
N ALA A 116 -9.21 -29.06 -10.06
CA ALA A 116 -10.27 -29.93 -10.60
C ALA A 116 -10.42 -29.75 -12.12
N LYS A 117 -10.35 -28.52 -12.63
CA LYS A 117 -10.36 -28.23 -14.07
C LYS A 117 -9.09 -28.77 -14.75
N GLY A 118 -7.91 -28.64 -14.14
CA GLY A 118 -6.68 -29.24 -14.62
C GLY A 118 -6.75 -30.78 -14.68
N ALA A 119 -7.37 -31.41 -13.68
CA ALA A 119 -7.57 -32.84 -13.63
C ALA A 119 -8.49 -33.37 -14.76
N VAL A 120 -9.52 -32.61 -15.15
CA VAL A 120 -10.35 -32.97 -16.30
C VAL A 120 -9.56 -32.90 -17.60
N TRP A 121 -8.67 -31.94 -17.77
CA TRP A 121 -7.73 -31.91 -18.88
C TRP A 121 -6.76 -33.09 -18.86
N SER A 122 -6.20 -33.43 -17.68
CA SER A 122 -5.35 -34.60 -17.49
C SER A 122 -6.04 -35.92 -17.90
N LEU A 123 -7.28 -36.09 -17.44
CA LEU A 123 -8.04 -37.29 -17.78
C LEU A 123 -8.24 -37.40 -19.31
N GLY A 124 -8.55 -36.28 -19.97
CA GLY A 124 -8.67 -36.25 -21.43
C GLY A 124 -7.35 -36.63 -22.14
N MET A 125 -6.22 -36.07 -21.69
CA MET A 125 -4.90 -36.40 -22.25
C MET A 125 -4.55 -37.88 -22.08
N ILE A 126 -4.73 -38.43 -20.89
CA ILE A 126 -4.47 -39.84 -20.60
C ILE A 126 -5.37 -40.73 -21.46
N THR A 127 -6.66 -40.37 -21.59
CA THR A 127 -7.59 -41.13 -22.44
C THR A 127 -7.15 -41.09 -23.89
N CYS A 128 -6.78 -39.93 -24.44
CA CYS A 128 -6.28 -39.78 -25.81
C CYS A 128 -5.01 -40.59 -26.05
N ALA A 129 -4.11 -40.67 -25.06
CA ALA A 129 -2.88 -41.47 -25.18
C ALA A 129 -3.12 -42.97 -25.47
N PHE A 130 -4.29 -43.50 -25.09
CA PHE A 130 -4.64 -44.91 -25.33
C PHE A 130 -5.44 -45.16 -26.60
N ILE A 131 -6.15 -44.14 -27.12
CA ILE A 131 -7.17 -44.34 -28.17
C ILE A 131 -6.96 -43.50 -29.43
N ALA A 132 -6.08 -42.48 -29.37
CA ALA A 132 -5.81 -41.59 -30.49
C ALA A 132 -4.52 -41.95 -31.22
N ASP A 133 -4.42 -41.53 -32.49
CA ASP A 133 -3.18 -41.67 -33.26
C ASP A 133 -2.07 -40.77 -32.72
N PRO A 134 -0.79 -41.08 -32.98
CA PRO A 134 0.35 -40.28 -32.49
C PRO A 134 0.24 -38.81 -32.87
N VAL A 135 -0.15 -38.47 -34.11
CA VAL A 135 -0.30 -37.09 -34.59
C VAL A 135 -1.42 -36.35 -33.83
N GLN A 136 -2.52 -37.01 -33.54
CA GLN A 136 -3.62 -36.47 -32.77
C GLN A 136 -3.24 -36.24 -31.30
N THR A 137 -2.46 -37.13 -30.75
CA THR A 137 -1.90 -36.98 -29.40
C THR A 137 -1.00 -35.75 -29.32
N GLU A 138 -0.17 -35.46 -30.31
CA GLU A 138 0.64 -34.24 -30.39
C GLU A 138 -0.21 -32.96 -30.42
N ILE A 139 -1.34 -32.95 -31.17
CA ILE A 139 -2.28 -31.84 -31.20
C ILE A 139 -2.88 -31.60 -29.81
N VAL A 140 -3.32 -32.63 -29.10
CA VAL A 140 -3.83 -32.54 -27.73
C VAL A 140 -2.80 -31.90 -26.80
N TRP A 141 -1.56 -32.34 -26.92
CA TRP A 141 -0.43 -31.80 -26.19
C TRP A 141 -0.19 -30.31 -26.43
N ALA A 142 -0.12 -29.92 -27.70
CA ALA A 142 0.11 -28.53 -28.06
C ALA A 142 -1.00 -27.61 -27.51
N VAL A 143 -2.25 -28.06 -27.60
CA VAL A 143 -3.38 -27.29 -27.07
C VAL A 143 -3.33 -27.19 -25.55
N VAL A 144 -3.03 -28.30 -24.84
CA VAL A 144 -2.95 -28.25 -23.37
C VAL A 144 -1.75 -27.44 -22.89
N ALA A 145 -0.62 -27.50 -23.56
CA ALA A 145 0.52 -26.64 -23.27
C ALA A 145 0.14 -25.16 -23.43
N MET A 146 -0.57 -24.81 -24.50
CA MET A 146 -1.11 -23.45 -24.71
C MET A 146 -2.10 -23.06 -23.61
N LEU A 147 -2.96 -24.00 -23.15
CA LEU A 147 -3.91 -23.75 -22.06
C LEU A 147 -3.20 -23.55 -20.71
N ILE A 148 -2.14 -24.30 -20.42
CA ILE A 148 -1.31 -24.09 -19.22
C ILE A 148 -0.73 -22.68 -19.26
N LEU A 149 -0.09 -22.31 -20.36
CA LEU A 149 0.52 -20.99 -20.52
C LEU A 149 -0.55 -19.86 -20.45
N GLY A 150 -1.63 -19.98 -21.18
CA GLY A 150 -2.72 -18.99 -21.18
C GLY A 150 -3.40 -18.85 -19.83
N THR A 151 -3.56 -19.95 -19.09
CA THR A 151 -4.15 -19.93 -17.75
C THR A 151 -3.18 -19.32 -16.74
N THR A 152 -1.89 -19.62 -16.79
CA THR A 152 -0.89 -19.02 -15.89
C THR A 152 -0.79 -17.51 -16.11
N VAL A 153 -0.76 -17.06 -17.37
CA VAL A 153 -0.75 -15.63 -17.70
C VAL A 153 -2.06 -14.92 -17.30
N SER A 154 -3.23 -15.55 -17.50
CA SER A 154 -4.52 -14.94 -17.14
C SER A 154 -4.81 -14.92 -15.64
N ARG A 155 -4.09 -15.71 -14.84
CA ARG A 155 -4.23 -15.86 -13.39
C ARG A 155 -2.98 -15.43 -12.62
N PHE A 156 -2.13 -14.59 -13.20
CA PHE A 156 -0.90 -14.14 -12.54
C PHE A 156 -1.16 -13.45 -11.19
N SER A 157 -2.33 -12.78 -11.04
CA SER A 157 -2.74 -12.15 -9.79
C SER A 157 -3.11 -13.14 -8.69
N VAL A 158 -3.37 -14.42 -9.03
CA VAL A 158 -3.81 -15.46 -8.08
C VAL A 158 -2.93 -16.69 -8.24
N PRO A 159 -1.68 -16.62 -7.76
CA PRO A 159 -0.64 -17.61 -8.05
C PRO A 159 -0.99 -19.01 -7.59
N LEU A 160 -1.63 -19.18 -6.42
CA LEU A 160 -2.01 -20.48 -5.88
C LEU A 160 -2.91 -21.26 -6.86
N SER A 161 -3.88 -20.59 -7.49
CA SER A 161 -4.78 -21.23 -8.45
C SER A 161 -4.14 -21.50 -9.81
N ALA A 162 -3.21 -20.63 -10.23
CA ALA A 162 -2.45 -20.83 -11.46
C ALA A 162 -1.55 -22.06 -11.33
N ILE A 163 -0.83 -22.19 -10.21
CA ILE A 163 0.02 -23.33 -9.87
C ILE A 163 -0.83 -24.62 -9.80
N ALA A 164 -1.95 -24.58 -9.08
CA ALA A 164 -2.83 -25.73 -8.92
C ALA A 164 -3.34 -26.28 -10.26
N PHE A 165 -3.73 -25.40 -11.20
CA PHE A 165 -4.12 -25.77 -12.54
C PHE A 165 -2.93 -26.36 -13.33
N ALA A 166 -1.79 -25.66 -13.34
CA ALA A 166 -0.62 -26.07 -14.13
C ALA A 166 -0.09 -27.45 -13.68
N LEU A 167 0.01 -27.66 -12.37
CA LEU A 167 0.44 -28.95 -11.83
C LEU A 167 -0.57 -30.08 -12.14
N ALA A 168 -1.87 -29.83 -11.94
CA ALA A 168 -2.89 -30.82 -12.22
C ALA A 168 -2.92 -31.21 -13.71
N ALA A 169 -2.81 -30.27 -14.64
CA ALA A 169 -2.77 -30.52 -16.07
C ALA A 169 -1.43 -31.13 -16.51
N GLY A 170 -0.30 -30.64 -15.96
CA GLY A 170 1.03 -31.11 -16.28
C GLY A 170 1.30 -32.57 -15.85
N VAL A 171 0.77 -32.97 -14.68
CA VAL A 171 0.85 -34.38 -14.22
C VAL A 171 0.16 -35.32 -15.19
N GLY A 172 -1.03 -34.98 -15.67
CA GLY A 172 -1.72 -35.81 -16.66
C GLY A 172 -0.94 -35.97 -17.94
N GLY A 173 -0.35 -34.86 -18.35
CA GLY A 173 0.52 -34.89 -19.49
C GLY A 173 1.77 -35.72 -19.31
N PHE A 174 2.43 -35.60 -18.23
CA PHE A 174 3.60 -36.44 -17.91
C PHE A 174 3.22 -37.91 -17.91
N ILE A 175 2.13 -38.30 -17.25
CA ILE A 175 1.64 -39.69 -17.21
C ILE A 175 1.33 -40.19 -18.61
N ALA A 176 0.59 -39.43 -19.42
CA ALA A 176 0.24 -39.82 -20.78
C ALA A 176 1.47 -40.04 -21.65
N SER A 177 2.52 -39.22 -21.53
CA SER A 177 3.78 -39.37 -22.25
C SER A 177 4.58 -40.62 -21.80
N ILE A 178 4.58 -40.93 -20.51
CA ILE A 178 5.27 -42.13 -19.99
C ILE A 178 4.56 -43.39 -20.47
N VAL A 179 3.22 -43.43 -20.43
CA VAL A 179 2.44 -44.60 -20.85
C VAL A 179 2.61 -44.87 -22.34
N THR A 180 2.80 -43.83 -23.16
CA THR A 180 3.05 -43.97 -24.62
C THR A 180 4.53 -44.13 -24.95
N PHE A 181 5.42 -44.32 -23.96
CA PHE A 181 6.87 -44.45 -24.11
C PHE A 181 7.56 -43.25 -24.80
N GLN A 182 6.93 -42.07 -24.75
CA GLN A 182 7.49 -40.83 -25.32
C GLN A 182 8.31 -40.08 -24.26
N PHE A 183 9.48 -40.62 -23.87
CA PHE A 183 10.27 -40.11 -22.75
C PHE A 183 10.79 -38.68 -22.98
N SER A 184 11.13 -38.32 -24.21
CA SER A 184 11.53 -36.95 -24.54
C SER A 184 10.40 -35.96 -24.31
N LEU A 185 9.18 -36.30 -24.70
CA LEU A 185 7.99 -35.48 -24.48
C LEU A 185 7.66 -35.40 -22.98
N ALA A 186 7.77 -36.49 -22.24
CA ALA A 186 7.61 -36.49 -20.78
C ALA A 186 8.57 -35.51 -20.10
N ALA A 187 9.85 -35.51 -20.52
CA ALA A 187 10.84 -34.57 -20.01
C ALA A 187 10.47 -33.11 -20.35
N ILE A 188 10.03 -32.80 -21.57
CA ILE A 188 9.59 -31.49 -22.00
C ILE A 188 8.39 -31.00 -21.16
N VAL A 189 7.40 -31.87 -20.94
CA VAL A 189 6.22 -31.54 -20.12
C VAL A 189 6.58 -31.25 -18.68
N LEU A 190 7.42 -32.10 -18.11
CA LEU A 190 7.88 -31.89 -16.73
C LEU A 190 8.60 -30.56 -16.60
N ILE A 191 9.59 -30.32 -17.47
CA ILE A 191 10.39 -29.08 -17.45
C ILE A 191 9.49 -27.87 -17.69
N SER A 192 8.60 -27.89 -18.69
CA SER A 192 7.71 -26.77 -18.98
C SER A 192 6.72 -26.48 -17.83
N THR A 193 6.20 -27.53 -17.18
CA THR A 193 5.32 -27.37 -16.02
C THR A 193 6.06 -26.76 -14.83
N LEU A 194 7.29 -27.19 -14.57
CA LEU A 194 8.14 -26.64 -13.52
C LEU A 194 8.51 -25.18 -13.81
N LEU A 195 8.90 -24.87 -15.06
CA LEU A 195 9.20 -23.49 -15.47
C LEU A 195 7.97 -22.57 -15.37
N ALA A 196 6.79 -23.04 -15.80
CA ALA A 196 5.55 -22.29 -15.66
C ALA A 196 5.22 -22.01 -14.18
N THR A 197 5.38 -23.02 -13.31
CA THR A 197 5.16 -22.89 -11.86
C THR A 197 6.16 -21.91 -11.24
N PHE A 198 7.43 -22.02 -11.58
CA PHE A 198 8.48 -21.10 -11.13
C PHE A 198 8.20 -19.67 -11.59
N GLY A 199 7.85 -19.48 -12.87
CA GLY A 199 7.50 -18.17 -13.42
C GLY A 199 6.32 -17.51 -12.73
N VAL A 200 5.29 -18.31 -12.34
CA VAL A 200 4.15 -17.79 -11.54
C VAL A 200 4.61 -17.35 -10.16
N ILE A 201 5.46 -18.10 -9.48
CA ILE A 201 5.97 -17.75 -8.14
C ILE A 201 6.79 -16.47 -8.20
N GLU A 202 7.70 -16.34 -9.17
CA GLU A 202 8.51 -15.12 -9.32
C GLU A 202 7.66 -13.90 -9.70
N SER A 203 6.71 -14.06 -10.61
CA SER A 203 5.77 -12.99 -10.96
C SER A 203 4.93 -12.55 -9.74
N ALA A 204 4.54 -13.51 -8.89
CA ALA A 204 3.82 -13.23 -7.66
C ALA A 204 4.68 -12.46 -6.65
N ARG A 205 5.95 -12.83 -6.48
CA ARG A 205 6.89 -12.10 -5.60
C ARG A 205 7.03 -10.65 -6.02
N VAL A 206 7.26 -10.42 -7.31
CA VAL A 206 7.39 -9.05 -7.85
C VAL A 206 6.10 -8.26 -7.67
N ALA A 207 4.94 -8.86 -7.98
CA ALA A 207 3.65 -8.20 -7.85
C ALA A 207 3.32 -7.83 -6.39
N VAL A 208 3.61 -8.72 -5.45
CA VAL A 208 3.41 -8.47 -4.03
C VAL A 208 4.36 -7.40 -3.51
N ALA A 209 5.66 -7.47 -3.85
CA ALA A 209 6.63 -6.45 -3.45
C ALA A 209 6.27 -5.07 -3.99
N ALA A 210 5.80 -4.99 -5.24
CA ALA A 210 5.33 -3.74 -5.84
C ALA A 210 4.12 -3.17 -5.09
N ARG A 211 3.17 -4.02 -4.66
CA ARG A 211 1.99 -3.59 -3.89
C ARG A 211 2.35 -3.08 -2.49
N ILE A 212 3.26 -3.76 -1.80
CA ILE A 212 3.77 -3.29 -0.50
C ILE A 212 4.44 -1.92 -0.64
N ALA A 213 5.25 -1.73 -1.68
CA ALA A 213 5.89 -0.45 -1.96
C ALA A 213 4.86 0.65 -2.31
N GLU A 214 3.82 0.33 -3.08
CA GLU A 214 2.74 1.25 -3.45
C GLU A 214 1.94 1.70 -2.22
N THR A 215 1.54 0.78 -1.33
CA THR A 215 0.83 1.13 -0.09
C THR A 215 1.68 1.98 0.83
N ALA A 216 2.95 1.66 1.02
CA ALA A 216 3.87 2.45 1.82
C ALA A 216 4.08 3.87 1.24
N MET A 217 4.05 4.01 -0.08
CA MET A 217 4.16 5.31 -0.75
C MET A 217 2.86 6.13 -0.64
N GLN A 218 1.70 5.48 -0.70
CA GLN A 218 0.40 6.12 -0.48
C GLN A 218 0.26 6.65 0.94
N GLU A 219 0.62 5.86 1.96
CA GLU A 219 0.62 6.31 3.36
C GLU A 219 1.51 7.54 3.58
N LYS A 220 2.72 7.55 2.99
CA LYS A 220 3.61 8.72 3.04
C LYS A 220 3.01 9.93 2.33
N SER A 221 2.36 9.73 1.18
CA SER A 221 1.71 10.79 0.41
C SER A 221 0.49 11.37 1.14
N GLU A 222 -0.32 10.55 1.80
CA GLU A 222 -1.45 11.02 2.61
C GLU A 222 -0.98 11.87 3.79
N VAL A 223 0.08 11.46 4.49
CA VAL A 223 0.67 12.24 5.59
C VAL A 223 1.19 13.59 5.07
N VAL A 224 1.86 13.62 3.91
CA VAL A 224 2.34 14.87 3.30
C VAL A 224 1.17 15.74 2.85
N SER A 225 0.13 15.17 2.25
CA SER A 225 -1.06 15.90 1.80
C SER A 225 -1.86 16.45 2.97
N MET A 226 -1.96 15.70 4.07
CA MET A 226 -2.60 16.16 5.31
C MET A 226 -1.85 17.35 5.92
N LEU A 227 -0.51 17.27 5.95
CA LEU A 227 0.34 18.37 6.43
C LEU A 227 0.25 19.62 5.54
N LEU A 228 0.21 19.44 4.20
CA LEU A 228 0.00 20.55 3.27
C LEU A 228 -1.37 21.17 3.42
N ARG A 229 -2.40 20.37 3.65
CA ARG A 229 -3.77 20.84 3.85
C ARG A 229 -3.91 21.59 5.18
N GLU A 230 -3.31 21.08 6.25
CA GLU A 230 -3.23 21.77 7.55
C GLU A 230 -2.44 23.09 7.44
N PHE A 231 -1.41 23.10 6.58
CA PHE A 231 -0.65 24.31 6.25
C PHE A 231 -1.47 25.34 5.45
N GLU A 232 -2.27 24.88 4.47
CA GLU A 232 -3.13 25.76 3.65
C GLU A 232 -4.37 26.26 4.41
N GLU A 233 -5.04 25.40 5.19
CA GLU A 233 -6.26 25.72 5.93
C GLU A 233 -5.97 26.46 7.26
N GLY A 234 -4.79 26.21 7.86
CA GLY A 234 -4.41 26.73 9.16
C GLY A 234 -3.80 28.14 9.18
N GLN A 235 -3.69 28.84 8.04
CA GLN A 235 -2.99 30.14 7.93
C GLN A 235 -1.53 30.09 8.44
N ALA A 236 -0.90 28.91 8.46
CA ALA A 236 0.48 28.77 8.90
C ALA A 236 1.46 29.37 7.88
N ASP A 237 2.36 30.23 8.37
CA ASP A 237 3.36 30.90 7.53
C ASP A 237 4.56 30.03 7.23
N TRP A 238 4.91 29.10 8.13
CA TRP A 238 6.11 28.26 8.02
C TRP A 238 5.99 26.88 8.65
N LEU A 239 6.88 25.98 8.21
CA LEU A 239 7.10 24.65 8.78
C LEU A 239 8.41 24.65 9.57
N TRP A 240 8.43 23.91 10.67
CA TRP A 240 9.61 23.65 11.47
C TRP A 240 9.71 22.19 11.90
N GLN A 241 10.95 21.70 12.05
CA GLN A 241 11.24 20.37 12.56
C GLN A 241 12.49 20.41 13.44
N ILE A 242 12.42 19.71 14.57
CA ILE A 242 13.55 19.56 15.49
C ILE A 242 13.87 18.08 15.72
N ASP A 243 15.13 17.82 16.03
CA ASP A 243 15.62 16.48 16.41
C ASP A 243 15.35 16.16 17.90
N THR A 244 15.81 14.99 18.36
CA THR A 244 15.71 14.55 19.76
C THR A 244 16.44 15.45 20.74
N ARG A 245 17.41 16.25 20.27
CA ARG A 245 18.16 17.25 21.05
C ARG A 245 17.57 18.66 20.95
N ARG A 246 16.38 18.78 20.33
CA ARG A 246 15.66 20.05 20.09
C ARG A 246 16.42 21.02 19.20
N ARG A 247 17.26 20.50 18.28
CA ARG A 247 17.93 21.27 17.26
C ARG A 247 17.14 21.22 15.97
N LEU A 248 17.08 22.33 15.25
CA LEU A 248 16.40 22.44 13.97
C LEU A 248 17.05 21.52 12.95
N LYS A 249 16.26 20.62 12.37
CA LYS A 249 16.70 19.61 11.38
C LYS A 249 16.30 19.98 9.96
N ALA A 250 15.11 20.57 9.79
CA ALA A 250 14.63 21.08 8.51
C ALA A 250 14.03 22.47 8.75
N VAL A 251 14.46 23.43 7.95
CA VAL A 251 14.07 24.83 8.07
C VAL A 251 13.44 25.28 6.74
N SER A 252 12.14 25.64 6.80
CA SER A 252 11.51 26.25 5.63
C SER A 252 12.10 27.64 5.37
N PRO A 253 12.23 28.09 4.12
CA PRO A 253 12.70 29.43 3.81
C PRO A 253 11.90 30.53 4.51
N ARG A 254 10.59 30.35 4.65
CA ARG A 254 9.71 31.28 5.38
C ARG A 254 10.02 31.34 6.88
N PHE A 255 10.37 30.19 7.50
CA PHE A 255 10.77 30.17 8.90
C PHE A 255 12.11 30.88 9.13
N ALA A 256 13.09 30.66 8.26
CA ALA A 256 14.36 31.39 8.33
C ALA A 256 14.16 32.89 8.16
N PHE A 257 13.29 33.29 7.22
CA PHE A 257 12.90 34.70 7.03
C PHE A 257 12.23 35.29 8.28
N ALA A 258 11.31 34.56 8.92
CA ALA A 258 10.67 35.00 10.18
C ALA A 258 11.69 35.18 11.32
N LEU A 259 12.83 34.45 11.28
CA LEU A 259 13.95 34.61 12.23
C LEU A 259 14.95 35.70 11.83
N GLY A 260 14.79 36.35 10.65
CA GLY A 260 15.75 37.31 10.12
C GLY A 260 17.08 36.67 9.71
N LYS A 261 17.12 35.39 9.30
CA LYS A 261 18.32 34.61 9.05
C LYS A 261 18.23 33.81 7.76
N GLU A 262 19.38 33.39 7.26
CA GLU A 262 19.44 32.44 6.15
C GLU A 262 19.19 31.00 6.66
N PRO A 263 18.55 30.12 5.86
CA PRO A 263 18.24 28.75 6.29
C PRO A 263 19.47 27.95 6.77
N ARG A 264 20.62 28.15 6.11
CA ARG A 264 21.88 27.48 6.45
C ARG A 264 22.41 27.86 7.84
N ASP A 265 22.13 29.08 8.28
CA ASP A 265 22.58 29.60 9.57
C ASP A 265 21.68 29.15 10.72
N VAL A 266 20.48 28.67 10.41
CA VAL A 266 19.46 28.25 11.39
C VAL A 266 19.51 26.77 11.64
N GLU A 267 19.86 25.98 10.64
CA GLU A 267 19.92 24.51 10.72
C GLU A 267 20.94 24.04 11.77
N GLY A 268 20.55 23.08 12.60
CA GLY A 268 21.39 22.55 13.68
C GLY A 268 21.45 23.42 14.95
N GLN A 269 20.88 24.62 14.94
CA GLN A 269 20.79 25.46 16.14
C GLN A 269 19.65 25.02 17.06
N SER A 270 19.73 25.38 18.36
CA SER A 270 18.66 25.10 19.32
C SER A 270 17.43 25.95 19.02
N PHE A 271 16.29 25.30 18.82
CA PHE A 271 15.01 25.98 18.51
C PHE A 271 14.65 27.01 19.57
N LEU A 272 14.66 26.60 20.85
CA LEU A 272 14.33 27.51 21.96
C LEU A 272 15.29 28.68 22.09
N GLN A 273 16.59 28.45 21.82
CA GLN A 273 17.60 29.49 21.86
C GLN A 273 17.37 30.57 20.78
N LEU A 274 16.97 30.14 19.59
CA LEU A 274 16.71 31.06 18.48
C LEU A 274 15.51 31.98 18.74
N ILE A 275 14.41 31.42 19.26
CA ILE A 275 13.18 32.17 19.50
C ILE A 275 13.16 32.98 20.79
N SER A 276 14.08 32.69 21.70
CA SER A 276 14.23 33.45 22.97
C SER A 276 15.13 34.68 22.85
N GLY A 277 15.89 34.78 21.77
CA GLY A 277 16.80 35.92 21.54
C GLY A 277 17.78 36.16 22.67
N SER A 278 17.87 37.42 23.14
CA SER A 278 18.76 37.83 24.25
C SER A 278 18.36 37.21 25.59
N GLY A 279 17.11 36.83 25.77
CA GLY A 279 16.60 36.17 26.99
C GLY A 279 17.31 34.87 27.32
N TRP A 280 17.83 34.15 26.29
CA TRP A 280 18.63 32.95 26.51
C TRP A 280 19.88 33.17 27.36
N LYS A 281 20.56 34.32 27.18
CA LYS A 281 21.77 34.65 27.91
C LYS A 281 21.50 35.17 29.34
N THR A 282 20.38 35.81 29.55
CA THR A 282 19.97 36.41 30.84
C THR A 282 19.18 35.43 31.71
N GLY A 283 18.71 34.31 31.16
CA GLY A 283 17.87 33.36 31.87
C GLY A 283 16.45 33.87 32.13
N SER A 284 16.07 34.99 31.52
CA SER A 284 14.75 35.59 31.68
C SER A 284 13.89 35.28 30.42
N PHE A 285 12.97 34.35 30.57
CA PHE A 285 12.09 33.91 29.48
C PHE A 285 10.64 34.23 29.79
N PRO A 286 9.83 34.60 28.79
CA PRO A 286 8.38 34.60 28.90
C PRO A 286 7.83 33.28 29.40
N GLU A 287 6.78 33.28 30.19
CA GLU A 287 6.12 32.08 30.73
C GLU A 287 5.70 31.11 29.60
N SER A 288 5.20 31.66 28.47
CA SER A 288 4.82 30.91 27.31
C SER A 288 5.96 30.07 26.68
N LEU A 289 7.23 30.55 26.75
CA LEU A 289 8.39 29.80 26.30
C LEU A 289 8.78 28.69 27.28
N HIS A 290 8.56 28.88 28.58
CA HIS A 290 8.73 27.82 29.57
C HIS A 290 7.70 26.69 29.34
N GLU A 291 6.45 27.06 29.10
CA GLU A 291 5.41 26.10 28.83
C GLU A 291 5.67 25.31 27.53
N LEU A 292 6.11 25.98 26.46
CA LEU A 292 6.55 25.31 25.24
C LEU A 292 7.69 24.32 25.51
N ALA A 293 8.70 24.71 26.30
CA ALA A 293 9.82 23.85 26.66
C ALA A 293 9.37 22.59 27.41
N GLU A 294 8.39 22.72 28.33
CA GLU A 294 7.81 21.59 29.06
C GLU A 294 6.97 20.68 28.15
N LYS A 295 6.15 21.23 27.23
CA LYS A 295 5.41 20.43 26.24
C LYS A 295 6.35 19.62 25.35
N LEU A 296 7.43 20.22 24.85
CA LEU A 296 8.46 19.53 24.06
C LEU A 296 9.21 18.45 24.88
N LYS A 297 9.41 18.68 26.18
CA LYS A 297 10.06 17.72 27.10
C LYS A 297 9.15 16.52 27.38
N ARG A 298 7.85 16.77 27.59
CA ARG A 298 6.84 15.73 27.84
C ARG A 298 6.39 15.00 26.58
N ARG A 299 6.84 15.48 25.40
CA ARG A 299 6.44 14.95 24.09
C ARG A 299 4.93 15.04 23.85
N GLU A 300 4.31 16.10 24.34
CA GLU A 300 2.88 16.36 24.20
C GLU A 300 2.58 17.08 22.89
N ASN A 301 1.49 16.71 22.23
CA ASN A 301 0.95 17.47 21.10
C ASN A 301 0.45 18.81 21.58
N PHE A 302 0.58 19.84 20.77
CA PHE A 302 -0.02 21.14 21.02
C PHE A 302 -0.50 21.77 19.71
N SER A 303 -1.60 22.52 19.80
CA SER A 303 -2.20 23.23 18.67
C SER A 303 -2.51 24.65 19.08
N ASN A 304 -2.34 25.61 18.14
CA ASN A 304 -2.66 27.02 18.30
C ASN A 304 -2.07 27.63 19.61
N PHE A 305 -0.86 27.19 19.92
CA PHE A 305 -0.19 27.62 21.14
C PHE A 305 0.54 28.92 20.90
N THR A 306 0.04 30.01 21.52
CA THR A 306 0.59 31.36 21.36
C THR A 306 1.79 31.57 22.29
N ILE A 307 2.90 32.01 21.72
CA ILE A 307 4.12 32.33 22.45
C ILE A 307 4.63 33.72 22.13
N ARG A 308 5.26 34.35 23.12
CA ARG A 308 6.00 35.58 22.88
C ARG A 308 7.44 35.25 22.60
N VAL A 309 7.96 35.71 21.46
CA VAL A 309 9.32 35.48 21.00
C VAL A 309 10.07 36.79 20.84
N SER A 310 11.39 36.77 20.94
CA SER A 310 12.22 37.98 20.72
C SER A 310 13.14 37.71 19.53
N ILE A 311 12.82 38.32 18.40
CA ILE A 311 13.54 38.20 17.14
C ILE A 311 14.23 39.51 16.82
N GLU A 312 15.55 39.53 16.71
CA GLU A 312 16.37 40.74 16.45
C GLU A 312 16.11 41.89 17.41
N GLY A 313 15.73 41.56 18.66
CA GLY A 313 15.41 42.56 19.71
C GLY A 313 13.99 43.09 19.63
N GLN A 314 13.16 42.61 18.72
CA GLN A 314 11.74 42.93 18.65
C GLN A 314 10.91 41.78 19.23
N ASP A 315 9.96 42.13 20.07
CA ASP A 315 8.97 41.19 20.59
C ASP A 315 7.91 40.89 19.55
N ARG A 316 7.65 39.63 19.31
CA ARG A 316 6.59 39.16 18.39
C ARG A 316 5.75 38.08 19.05
N TRP A 317 4.55 37.92 18.52
CA TRP A 317 3.65 36.84 18.92
C TRP A 317 3.55 35.79 17.83
N TRP A 318 3.95 34.58 18.17
CA TRP A 318 3.86 33.44 17.26
C TRP A 318 2.82 32.46 17.76
N GLU A 319 2.05 31.91 16.86
CA GLU A 319 1.18 30.77 17.11
C GLU A 319 1.82 29.53 16.54
N LEU A 320 2.02 28.50 17.39
CA LEU A 320 2.70 27.27 17.03
C LEU A 320 1.79 26.06 17.25
N SER A 321 1.84 25.13 16.33
CA SER A 321 1.31 23.76 16.49
C SER A 321 2.43 22.77 16.30
N GLY A 322 2.44 21.68 17.08
CA GLY A 322 3.51 20.70 17.01
C GLY A 322 3.11 19.31 17.46
N THR A 323 3.68 18.31 16.79
CA THR A 323 3.43 16.88 17.02
C THR A 323 4.76 16.13 17.13
N PRO A 324 4.94 15.21 18.10
CA PRO A 324 6.12 14.38 18.18
C PRO A 324 6.22 13.45 16.98
N ILE A 325 7.44 13.24 16.50
CA ILE A 325 7.76 12.27 15.44
C ILE A 325 8.22 11.00 16.13
N VAL A 326 7.63 9.88 15.75
CA VAL A 326 8.06 8.54 16.16
C VAL A 326 8.44 7.72 14.93
N ASP A 327 9.40 6.82 15.06
CA ASP A 327 9.74 5.86 14.02
C ASP A 327 8.76 4.68 14.01
N ASP A 328 8.91 3.78 13.02
CA ASP A 328 8.07 2.59 12.84
C ASP A 328 8.12 1.62 14.05
N VAL A 329 9.08 1.79 14.96
CA VAL A 329 9.29 1.00 16.18
C VAL A 329 8.77 1.72 17.43
N GLY A 330 8.25 2.96 17.26
CA GLY A 330 7.73 3.78 18.34
C GLY A 330 8.80 4.63 19.07
N ASN A 331 10.04 4.70 18.56
CA ASN A 331 11.07 5.54 19.18
C ASN A 331 10.89 7.00 18.77
N TYR A 332 11.02 7.89 19.75
CA TYR A 332 10.95 9.33 19.55
C TYR A 332 12.10 9.84 18.69
N GLN A 333 11.81 10.56 17.63
CA GLN A 333 12.76 11.13 16.67
C GLN A 333 12.83 12.66 16.70
N GLY A 334 11.94 13.33 17.42
CA GLY A 334 11.87 14.79 17.48
C GLY A 334 10.45 15.32 17.38
N PHE A 335 10.32 16.57 17.00
CA PHE A 335 9.02 17.23 16.73
C PHE A 335 8.99 17.83 15.34
N ARG A 336 7.81 17.91 14.80
CA ARG A 336 7.49 18.72 13.62
C ARG A 336 6.25 19.56 13.89
N GLY A 337 6.16 20.69 13.23
CA GLY A 337 5.03 21.54 13.40
C GLY A 337 4.97 22.68 12.38
N VAL A 338 3.96 23.50 12.57
CA VAL A 338 3.69 24.71 11.80
C VAL A 338 3.70 25.91 12.72
N GLY A 339 3.86 27.09 12.17
CA GLY A 339 3.77 28.34 12.92
C GLY A 339 3.37 29.51 12.05
N SER A 340 2.86 30.55 12.67
CA SER A 340 2.50 31.81 12.05
C SER A 340 2.86 33.00 12.95
N ASP A 341 3.17 34.15 12.33
CA ASP A 341 3.33 35.43 13.05
C ASP A 341 1.98 36.09 13.18
N VAL A 342 1.43 36.10 14.38
CA VAL A 342 0.13 36.66 14.70
C VAL A 342 0.24 38.03 15.36
N THR A 343 1.40 38.69 15.28
CA THR A 343 1.68 39.96 15.94
C THR A 343 0.73 41.04 15.45
N GLU A 344 0.62 41.27 14.15
CA GLU A 344 -0.23 42.30 13.56
C GLU A 344 -1.72 42.05 13.84
N GLN A 345 -2.13 40.78 13.75
CA GLN A 345 -3.51 40.38 14.04
C GLN A 345 -3.88 40.65 15.50
N ARG A 346 -2.96 40.35 16.42
CA ARG A 346 -3.15 40.57 17.85
C ARG A 346 -3.18 42.07 18.18
N GLU A 347 -2.22 42.86 17.68
CA GLU A 347 -2.17 44.30 17.86
C GLU A 347 -3.44 44.96 17.31
N SER A 348 -3.90 44.54 16.13
CA SER A 348 -5.15 45.04 15.55
C SER A 348 -6.36 44.70 16.42
N SER A 349 -6.42 43.46 16.95
CA SER A 349 -7.52 43.03 17.82
C SER A 349 -7.51 43.78 19.15
N GLU A 350 -6.34 43.99 19.75
CA GLU A 350 -6.18 44.79 20.98
C GLU A 350 -6.58 46.24 20.75
N LYS A 351 -6.20 46.83 19.60
CA LYS A 351 -6.60 48.19 19.21
C LYS A 351 -8.10 48.30 19.01
N ILE A 352 -8.72 47.32 18.34
CA ILE A 352 -10.19 47.28 18.17
C ILE A 352 -10.87 47.15 19.55
N ALA A 353 -10.39 46.27 20.41
CA ALA A 353 -10.91 46.12 21.77
C ALA A 353 -10.77 47.41 22.62
N TYR A 354 -9.65 48.11 22.47
CA TYR A 354 -9.46 49.42 23.11
C TYR A 354 -10.43 50.47 22.59
N LEU A 355 -10.57 50.60 21.25
CA LEU A 355 -11.51 51.56 20.63
C LEU A 355 -12.98 51.26 20.95
N ALA A 356 -13.30 49.98 21.19
CA ALA A 356 -14.66 49.59 21.62
C ALA A 356 -15.00 50.02 23.05
N ARG A 357 -14.00 50.37 23.88
CA ARG A 357 -14.15 50.70 25.30
C ARG A 357 -13.73 52.13 25.68
N TYR A 358 -12.82 52.73 24.92
CA TYR A 358 -12.26 54.03 25.21
C TYR A 358 -12.49 55.00 24.06
N ASP A 359 -12.68 56.30 24.40
CA ASP A 359 -12.76 57.38 23.43
C ASP A 359 -11.36 57.74 22.94
N THR A 360 -11.16 57.84 21.63
CA THR A 360 -9.85 58.06 21.02
C THR A 360 -9.27 59.47 21.26
N LEU A 361 -10.11 60.47 21.56
CA LEU A 361 -9.67 61.83 21.73
C LEU A 361 -9.31 62.12 23.20
N THR A 362 -10.13 61.64 24.12
CA THR A 362 -10.00 61.91 25.56
C THR A 362 -9.32 60.79 26.33
N GLN A 363 -9.15 59.61 25.74
CA GLN A 363 -8.64 58.36 26.36
C GLN A 363 -9.44 57.91 27.60
N LEU A 364 -10.63 58.45 27.81
CA LEU A 364 -11.55 58.06 28.87
C LEU A 364 -12.45 56.92 28.43
N PRO A 365 -13.02 56.14 29.38
CA PRO A 365 -14.05 55.15 29.07
C PRO A 365 -15.16 55.76 28.24
N ASN A 366 -15.49 55.12 27.13
CA ASN A 366 -16.57 55.57 26.27
C ASN A 366 -17.96 55.31 26.93
N ARG A 367 -19.01 55.85 26.33
CA ARG A 367 -20.39 55.75 26.86
C ARG A 367 -20.80 54.28 27.10
N ARG A 368 -20.33 53.36 26.25
CA ARG A 368 -20.63 51.94 26.38
C ARG A 368 -20.00 51.34 27.65
N MET A 369 -18.73 51.60 27.89
CA MET A 369 -18.03 51.13 29.08
C MET A 369 -18.55 51.75 30.35
N LEU A 370 -18.97 53.01 30.30
CA LEU A 370 -19.64 53.70 31.43
C LEU A 370 -20.99 53.06 31.77
N ASN A 371 -21.81 52.74 30.78
CA ASN A 371 -23.08 52.07 30.99
C ASN A 371 -22.89 50.64 31.54
N GLU A 372 -21.94 49.87 31.02
CA GLU A 372 -21.58 48.53 31.52
C GLU A 372 -21.10 48.58 33.00
N ALA A 373 -20.39 49.65 33.41
CA ALA A 373 -19.89 49.82 34.77
C ALA A 373 -20.94 50.31 35.76
N LEU A 374 -21.97 51.05 35.31
CA LEU A 374 -23.04 51.58 36.14
C LEU A 374 -24.18 50.59 36.36
N GLY A 375 -24.12 49.41 35.71
CA GLY A 375 -25.06 48.31 35.91
C GLY A 375 -26.46 48.65 35.41
N ASP A 376 -26.69 48.38 34.17
CA ASP A 376 -28.05 48.16 33.70
C ASP A 376 -28.57 46.84 34.22
#